data_b0dff17edf5d483f6a0ae27dddc00355
#
_entry.id   b0dff17edf5d483f6a0ae27dddc00355
#
_cell.length_a   1.000
_cell.length_b   1.000
_cell.length_c   1.000
_cell.angle_alpha   90.00
_cell.angle_beta   90.00
_cell.angle_gamma   90.00
#
_symmetry.space_group_name_H-M   'P 1'
#
loop_
_entity.id
_entity.type
_entity.pdbx_description
1 polymer ?
#
loop_
_entity_poly.entity_id
_entity_poly.type
_entity_poly.pdbx_seq_one_letter_code
_entity_poly.pdbx_strand_id
1 'polypeptide(L)'
;ICVMDTEGKPVAYTVELPNLSRVAAEFVKSPADSQEIQGCQFFKVYDEQQLEYVLIVAGIGEDIYTIGKMIAFQLQNLLVAYKERFDKDNFIKNLLLDNLLLIDIYSRSKKLHIQTDVSRVVMIMESSNNKDFNTQELVRSFVGNNSKDFVTAVDENNIIIVKEVSDFETNKESDKSAKNLIAQRQKDGLKNVRVS
;
A
#
# COMPACT_ATOMS: atom_id res chain seq x y z
N ILE A 1 11.50 -12.67 13.96
CA ILE A 1 11.21 -11.25 13.73
C ILE A 1 9.78 -11.02 14.12
N CYS A 2 9.51 -9.95 14.82
CA CYS A 2 8.17 -9.49 15.17
C CYS A 2 8.08 -7.97 14.98
N VAL A 3 6.99 -7.48 14.39
CA VAL A 3 6.66 -6.06 14.28
C VAL A 3 5.45 -5.81 15.16
N MET A 4 5.55 -4.85 16.06
CA MET A 4 4.50 -4.46 16.99
C MET A 4 4.11 -3.00 16.77
N ASP A 5 2.86 -2.65 17.05
CA ASP A 5 2.44 -1.25 17.13
C ASP A 5 2.98 -0.56 18.40
N THR A 6 2.69 0.72 18.56
CA THR A 6 3.13 1.52 19.71
C THR A 6 2.50 1.11 21.04
N GLU A 7 1.44 0.30 21.02
CA GLU A 7 0.79 -0.27 22.20
C GLU A 7 1.35 -1.65 22.56
N GLY A 8 2.26 -2.20 21.73
CA GLY A 8 2.86 -3.52 21.92
C GLY A 8 2.00 -4.68 21.40
N LYS A 9 1.03 -4.38 20.52
CA LYS A 9 0.23 -5.41 19.86
C LYS A 9 0.96 -5.92 18.61
N PRO A 10 1.11 -7.22 18.39
CA PRO A 10 1.77 -7.75 17.22
C PRO A 10 0.95 -7.47 15.94
N VAL A 11 1.62 -6.90 14.93
CA VAL A 11 1.06 -6.59 13.61
C VAL A 11 1.49 -7.64 12.59
N ALA A 12 2.77 -8.02 12.61
CA ALA A 12 3.32 -9.05 11.73
C ALA A 12 4.46 -9.77 12.45
N TYR A 13 4.56 -11.08 12.26
CA TYR A 13 5.61 -11.87 12.92
C TYR A 13 5.94 -13.15 12.13
N THR A 14 7.18 -13.58 12.21
CA THR A 14 7.63 -14.93 11.80
C THR A 14 7.55 -15.90 12.97
N VAL A 15 7.72 -15.40 14.21
CA VAL A 15 7.58 -16.13 15.46
C VAL A 15 6.87 -15.21 16.44
N GLU A 16 5.81 -15.70 17.05
CA GLU A 16 5.07 -14.96 18.07
C GLU A 16 5.91 -14.81 19.35
N LEU A 17 5.97 -13.59 19.87
CA LEU A 17 6.74 -13.20 21.05
C LEU A 17 5.83 -12.54 22.10
N PRO A 18 4.84 -13.25 22.67
CA PRO A 18 3.79 -12.65 23.50
C PRO A 18 4.34 -11.98 24.77
N ASN A 19 5.45 -12.48 25.30
CA ASN A 19 6.06 -11.95 26.52
C ASN A 19 6.73 -10.57 26.32
N LEU A 20 6.92 -10.13 25.07
CA LEU A 20 7.60 -8.87 24.74
C LEU A 20 6.65 -7.71 24.47
N SER A 21 5.33 -7.92 24.44
CA SER A 21 4.34 -6.86 24.18
C SER A 21 4.46 -5.69 25.16
N ARG A 22 4.54 -5.99 26.45
CA ARG A 22 4.72 -4.94 27.47
C ARG A 22 6.08 -4.24 27.36
N VAL A 23 7.12 -5.01 27.06
CA VAL A 23 8.49 -4.48 26.89
C VAL A 23 8.57 -3.57 25.68
N ALA A 24 7.89 -3.93 24.57
CA ALA A 24 7.80 -3.08 23.38
C ALA A 24 7.09 -1.76 23.68
N ALA A 25 5.96 -1.76 24.38
CA ALA A 25 5.24 -0.57 24.78
C ALA A 25 6.07 0.33 25.77
N GLU A 26 6.91 -0.27 26.59
CA GLU A 26 7.85 0.48 27.44
C GLU A 26 9.01 1.06 26.62
N PHE A 27 9.53 0.34 25.63
CA PHE A 27 10.60 0.80 24.75
C PHE A 27 10.15 1.97 23.86
N VAL A 28 8.88 2.05 23.46
CA VAL A 28 8.30 3.21 22.76
C VAL A 28 8.62 4.53 23.49
N LYS A 29 8.58 4.54 24.82
CA LYS A 29 8.82 5.71 25.68
C LYS A 29 10.31 6.01 25.90
N SER A 30 11.20 5.09 25.56
CA SER A 30 12.65 5.26 25.65
C SER A 30 13.13 6.32 24.66
N PRO A 31 14.14 7.13 24.97
CA PRO A 31 14.76 8.05 24.00
C PRO A 31 15.62 7.32 22.96
N ALA A 32 15.94 6.06 23.16
CA ALA A 32 16.78 5.29 22.25
C ALA A 32 16.01 4.84 21.00
N ASP A 33 16.63 4.94 19.82
CA ASP A 33 16.06 4.43 18.57
C ASP A 33 16.25 2.92 18.41
N SER A 34 17.25 2.36 19.10
CA SER A 34 17.47 0.91 19.18
C SER A 34 18.04 0.54 20.54
N GLN A 35 17.69 -0.65 21.01
CA GLN A 35 18.16 -1.16 22.30
C GLN A 35 18.10 -2.68 22.32
N GLU A 36 19.06 -3.31 23.00
CA GLU A 36 18.96 -4.72 23.35
C GLU A 36 18.20 -4.89 24.67
N ILE A 37 17.15 -5.68 24.66
CA ILE A 37 16.32 -5.96 25.83
C ILE A 37 15.99 -7.46 25.83
N GLN A 38 16.31 -8.14 26.93
CA GLN A 38 16.05 -9.58 27.11
C GLN A 38 16.64 -10.47 26.00
N GLY A 39 17.82 -10.10 25.47
CA GLY A 39 18.48 -10.85 24.39
C GLY A 39 17.86 -10.67 23.00
N CYS A 40 16.95 -9.71 22.85
CA CYS A 40 16.37 -9.30 21.58
C CYS A 40 16.78 -7.87 21.23
N GLN A 41 16.97 -7.59 19.94
CA GLN A 41 17.24 -6.25 19.45
C GLN A 41 15.92 -5.58 19.08
N PHE A 42 15.68 -4.41 19.67
CA PHE A 42 14.51 -3.56 19.42
C PHE A 42 14.91 -2.37 18.57
N PHE A 43 14.09 -2.03 17.58
CA PHE A 43 14.30 -0.88 16.70
C PHE A 43 13.00 -0.11 16.56
N LYS A 44 13.07 1.21 16.63
CA LYS A 44 11.96 2.10 16.31
C LYS A 44 11.85 2.26 14.80
N VAL A 45 10.63 2.18 14.29
CA VAL A 45 10.29 2.38 12.87
C VAL A 45 9.39 3.58 12.76
N TYR A 46 9.87 4.62 12.09
CA TYR A 46 9.19 5.91 11.96
C TYR A 46 8.57 6.05 10.56
N ASP A 47 7.40 6.72 10.51
CA ASP A 47 6.88 7.37 9.32
C ASP A 47 7.14 8.88 9.46
N GLU A 48 8.07 9.41 8.69
CA GLU A 48 8.60 10.77 8.85
C GLU A 48 9.15 11.01 10.28
N GLN A 49 8.37 11.69 11.12
CA GLN A 49 8.73 11.98 12.52
C GLN A 49 7.86 11.24 13.54
N GLN A 50 6.87 10.50 13.07
CA GLN A 50 5.95 9.77 13.93
C GLN A 50 6.42 8.32 14.09
N LEU A 51 6.54 7.87 15.33
CA LEU A 51 6.81 6.47 15.63
C LEU A 51 5.56 5.62 15.33
N GLU A 52 5.68 4.69 14.39
CA GLU A 52 4.57 3.84 13.96
C GLU A 52 4.70 2.42 14.50
N TYR A 53 5.92 1.85 14.45
CA TYR A 53 6.12 0.46 14.85
C TYR A 53 7.41 0.27 15.65
N VAL A 54 7.44 -0.86 16.35
CA VAL A 54 8.63 -1.43 16.98
C VAL A 54 8.96 -2.74 16.28
N LEU A 55 10.14 -2.83 15.68
CA LEU A 55 10.70 -4.07 15.16
C LEU A 55 11.50 -4.76 16.24
N ILE A 56 11.22 -6.03 16.47
CA ILE A 56 11.94 -6.92 17.41
C ILE A 56 12.59 -8.04 16.63
N VAL A 57 13.89 -8.19 16.79
CA VAL A 57 14.68 -9.24 16.16
C VAL A 57 15.30 -10.10 17.26
N ALA A 58 14.91 -11.35 17.28
CA ALA A 58 15.50 -12.38 18.15
C ALA A 58 16.43 -13.27 17.31
N GLY A 59 17.60 -13.59 17.85
CA GLY A 59 18.57 -14.48 17.22
C GLY A 59 19.86 -14.56 17.99
N ILE A 60 20.78 -15.39 17.52
CA ILE A 60 22.10 -15.60 18.10
C ILE A 60 23.14 -15.20 17.05
N GLY A 61 24.05 -14.31 17.41
CA GLY A 61 25.15 -13.88 16.53
C GLY A 61 25.43 -12.38 16.60
N GLU A 62 26.63 -11.99 16.23
CA GLU A 62 27.08 -10.59 16.25
C GLU A 62 26.38 -9.71 15.20
N ASP A 63 25.86 -10.32 14.12
CA ASP A 63 25.23 -9.60 13.00
C ASP A 63 23.76 -9.24 13.24
N ILE A 64 23.15 -9.70 14.33
CA ILE A 64 21.71 -9.50 14.62
C ILE A 64 21.32 -8.03 14.65
N TYR A 65 22.17 -7.19 15.26
CA TYR A 65 21.96 -5.74 15.27
C TYR A 65 21.96 -5.15 13.85
N THR A 66 22.95 -5.50 13.05
CA THR A 66 23.09 -5.00 11.68
C THR A 66 21.91 -5.43 10.80
N ILE A 67 21.53 -6.70 10.89
CA ILE A 67 20.37 -7.26 10.17
C ILE A 67 19.09 -6.54 10.62
N GLY A 68 18.89 -6.38 11.92
CA GLY A 68 17.72 -5.67 12.47
C GLY A 68 17.63 -4.22 12.00
N LYS A 69 18.75 -3.51 12.00
CA LYS A 69 18.83 -2.14 11.51
C LYS A 69 18.50 -2.04 10.01
N MET A 70 18.98 -2.97 9.20
CA MET A 70 18.65 -3.04 7.78
C MET A 70 17.15 -3.29 7.57
N ILE A 71 16.55 -4.20 8.33
CA ILE A 71 15.12 -4.50 8.26
C ILE A 71 14.30 -3.28 8.69
N ALA A 72 14.67 -2.60 9.78
CA ALA A 72 13.99 -1.39 10.23
C ALA A 72 14.00 -0.30 9.16
N PHE A 73 15.15 -0.09 8.50
CA PHE A 73 15.28 0.85 7.40
C PHE A 73 14.42 0.46 6.19
N GLN A 74 14.37 -0.82 5.83
CA GLN A 74 13.49 -1.31 4.75
C GLN A 74 12.01 -1.13 5.08
N LEU A 75 11.60 -1.36 6.33
CA LEU A 75 10.23 -1.10 6.77
C LEU A 75 9.86 0.38 6.65
N GLN A 76 10.75 1.30 7.04
CA GLN A 76 10.53 2.73 6.86
C GLN A 76 10.34 3.10 5.38
N ASN A 77 11.18 2.58 4.50
CA ASN A 77 11.05 2.82 3.06
C ASN A 77 9.73 2.26 2.51
N LEU A 78 9.29 1.10 2.98
CA LEU A 78 8.01 0.51 2.59
C LEU A 78 6.82 1.37 3.06
N LEU A 79 6.87 1.92 4.27
CA LEU A 79 5.84 2.82 4.79
C LEU A 79 5.72 4.08 3.93
N VAL A 80 6.85 4.72 3.61
CA VAL A 80 6.89 5.91 2.74
C VAL A 80 6.31 5.59 1.36
N ALA A 81 6.74 4.50 0.75
CA ALA A 81 6.25 4.09 -0.58
C ALA A 81 4.74 3.78 -0.58
N TYR A 82 4.24 3.13 0.48
CA TYR A 82 2.83 2.83 0.64
C TYR A 82 1.98 4.09 0.80
N LYS A 83 2.44 5.03 1.62
CA LYS A 83 1.79 6.33 1.83
C LYS A 83 1.74 7.16 0.55
N GLU A 84 2.85 7.25 -0.17
CA GLU A 84 2.90 7.95 -1.46
C GLU A 84 1.88 7.37 -2.45
N ARG A 85 1.78 6.05 -2.51
CA ARG A 85 0.81 5.37 -3.36
C ARG A 85 -0.64 5.65 -2.93
N PHE A 86 -0.90 5.61 -1.63
CA PHE A 86 -2.23 5.92 -1.08
C PHE A 86 -2.64 7.37 -1.37
N ASP A 87 -1.71 8.31 -1.28
CA ASP A 87 -1.96 9.72 -1.61
C ASP A 87 -2.28 9.92 -3.09
N LYS A 88 -1.59 9.20 -3.99
CA LYS A 88 -1.89 9.19 -5.43
C LYS A 88 -3.28 8.63 -5.72
N ASP A 89 -3.63 7.51 -5.13
CA ASP A 89 -4.94 6.88 -5.31
C ASP A 89 -6.07 7.78 -4.79
N ASN A 90 -5.89 8.41 -3.61
CA ASN A 90 -6.83 9.38 -3.07
C ASN A 90 -6.96 10.63 -3.92
N PHE A 91 -5.86 11.13 -4.48
CA PHE A 91 -5.91 12.25 -5.41
C PHE A 91 -6.74 11.90 -6.64
N ILE A 92 -6.49 10.77 -7.28
CA ILE A 92 -7.26 10.31 -8.44
C ILE A 92 -8.73 10.09 -8.09
N LYS A 93 -9.03 9.48 -6.94
CA LYS A 93 -10.40 9.32 -6.44
C LYS A 93 -11.12 10.66 -6.34
N ASN A 94 -10.52 11.65 -5.67
CA ASN A 94 -11.11 12.96 -5.50
C ASN A 94 -11.23 13.72 -6.82
N LEU A 95 -10.30 13.54 -7.76
CA LEU A 95 -10.37 14.10 -9.10
C LEU A 95 -11.58 13.55 -9.88
N LEU A 96 -11.78 12.23 -9.84
CA LEU A 96 -12.89 11.56 -10.54
C LEU A 96 -14.26 11.88 -9.94
N LEU A 97 -14.31 12.19 -8.64
CA LEU A 97 -15.53 12.59 -7.93
C LEU A 97 -15.81 14.09 -7.99
N ASP A 98 -15.01 14.86 -8.75
CA ASP A 98 -15.12 16.32 -8.86
C ASP A 98 -15.01 17.08 -7.51
N ASN A 99 -14.24 16.50 -6.59
CA ASN A 99 -14.04 17.05 -5.24
C ASN A 99 -12.84 18.01 -5.14
N LEU A 100 -12.20 18.34 -6.26
CA LEU A 100 -10.99 19.17 -6.29
C LEU A 100 -11.20 20.44 -7.07
N LEU A 101 -10.68 21.55 -6.56
CA LEU A 101 -10.60 22.79 -7.32
C LEU A 101 -9.49 22.70 -8.38
N LEU A 102 -9.67 23.37 -9.50
CA LEU A 102 -8.72 23.33 -10.63
C LEU A 102 -7.28 23.69 -10.21
N ILE A 103 -7.13 24.66 -9.32
CA ILE A 103 -5.83 25.08 -8.80
C ILE A 103 -5.17 24.00 -7.93
N ASP A 104 -5.98 23.24 -7.20
CA ASP A 104 -5.51 22.13 -6.37
C ASP A 104 -5.10 20.92 -7.21
N ILE A 105 -5.83 20.68 -8.31
CA ILE A 105 -5.49 19.61 -9.27
C ILE A 105 -4.07 19.80 -9.78
N TYR A 106 -3.74 21.01 -10.26
CA TYR A 106 -2.41 21.29 -10.79
C TYR A 106 -1.32 21.21 -9.73
N SER A 107 -1.53 21.80 -8.56
CA SER A 107 -0.53 21.82 -7.48
C SER A 107 -0.26 20.42 -6.90
N ARG A 108 -1.32 19.63 -6.70
CA ARG A 108 -1.21 18.26 -6.15
C ARG A 108 -0.65 17.29 -7.17
N SER A 109 -1.06 17.35 -8.45
CA SER A 109 -0.48 16.47 -9.48
C SER A 109 1.03 16.65 -9.59
N LYS A 110 1.52 17.91 -9.53
CA LYS A 110 2.94 18.21 -9.51
C LYS A 110 3.64 17.65 -8.27
N LYS A 111 3.06 17.84 -7.09
CA LYS A 111 3.61 17.30 -5.81
C LYS A 111 3.68 15.77 -5.81
N LEU A 112 2.66 15.11 -6.36
CA LEU A 112 2.56 13.66 -6.44
C LEU A 112 3.27 13.07 -7.66
N HIS A 113 3.97 13.88 -8.45
CA HIS A 113 4.67 13.45 -9.67
C HIS A 113 3.75 12.71 -10.67
N ILE A 114 2.48 13.16 -10.76
CA ILE A 114 1.52 12.62 -11.71
C ILE A 114 1.60 13.43 -13.01
N GLN A 115 1.91 12.74 -14.10
CA GLN A 115 1.95 13.38 -15.42
C GLN A 115 0.54 13.82 -15.84
N THR A 116 0.41 15.07 -16.33
CA THR A 116 -0.89 15.65 -16.75
C THR A 116 -1.10 15.61 -18.26
N ASP A 117 -0.03 15.50 -19.05
CA ASP A 117 -0.04 15.54 -20.51
C ASP A 117 -0.09 14.15 -21.14
N VAL A 118 -0.85 13.23 -20.54
CA VAL A 118 -0.95 11.85 -21.01
C VAL A 118 -2.41 11.44 -21.12
N SER A 119 -2.69 10.65 -22.14
CA SER A 119 -4.02 10.07 -22.33
C SER A 119 -4.23 8.92 -21.32
N ARG A 120 -5.40 8.88 -20.72
CA ARG A 120 -5.76 7.79 -19.77
C ARG A 120 -7.14 7.24 -20.11
N VAL A 121 -7.26 5.94 -19.93
CA VAL A 121 -8.54 5.24 -19.99
C VAL A 121 -9.01 4.97 -18.58
N VAL A 122 -10.27 5.27 -18.31
CA VAL A 122 -10.95 4.98 -17.04
C VAL A 122 -11.85 3.78 -17.25
N MET A 123 -11.67 2.77 -16.42
CA MET A 123 -12.50 1.57 -16.40
C MET A 123 -13.17 1.46 -15.03
N ILE A 124 -14.44 1.15 -15.00
CA ILE A 124 -15.19 0.93 -13.77
C ILE A 124 -15.47 -0.57 -13.66
N MET A 125 -15.08 -1.14 -12.55
CA MET A 125 -15.35 -2.53 -12.21
C MET A 125 -16.33 -2.57 -11.05
N GLU A 126 -17.51 -3.16 -11.29
CA GLU A 126 -18.53 -3.40 -10.27
C GLU A 126 -18.36 -4.80 -9.68
N SER A 127 -18.30 -4.91 -8.37
CA SER A 127 -18.20 -6.18 -7.63
C SER A 127 -19.40 -6.32 -6.69
N SER A 128 -20.12 -7.42 -6.83
CA SER A 128 -21.33 -7.69 -6.01
C SER A 128 -21.04 -8.33 -4.65
N ASN A 129 -19.78 -8.65 -4.34
CA ASN A 129 -19.36 -9.32 -3.10
C ASN A 129 -18.36 -8.47 -2.32
N ASN A 130 -18.87 -7.66 -1.42
CA ASN A 130 -18.20 -6.51 -0.83
C ASN A 130 -17.56 -6.67 0.52
N LYS A 131 -17.26 -7.83 0.98
CA LYS A 131 -16.69 -7.97 2.34
C LYS A 131 -15.18 -8.18 2.37
N ASP A 132 -14.54 -8.29 1.22
CA ASP A 132 -13.12 -8.59 1.19
C ASP A 132 -12.31 -7.38 0.70
N PHE A 133 -11.56 -6.78 1.62
CA PHE A 133 -10.41 -5.88 1.36
C PHE A 133 -9.47 -6.43 0.27
N ASN A 134 -9.61 -7.70 -0.03
CA ASN A 134 -8.83 -8.45 -1.00
C ASN A 134 -9.14 -8.10 -2.46
N THR A 135 -10.34 -7.55 -2.77
CA THR A 135 -10.74 -7.33 -4.18
C THR A 135 -9.93 -6.19 -4.81
N GLN A 136 -9.68 -5.11 -4.09
CA GLN A 136 -8.87 -4.00 -4.60
C GLN A 136 -7.40 -4.42 -4.82
N GLU A 137 -6.84 -5.19 -3.90
CA GLU A 137 -5.47 -5.70 -4.04
C GLU A 137 -5.35 -6.75 -5.14
N LEU A 138 -6.35 -7.60 -5.29
CA LEU A 138 -6.43 -8.53 -6.43
C LEU A 138 -6.46 -7.77 -7.75
N VAL A 139 -7.32 -6.76 -7.88
CA VAL A 139 -7.37 -5.92 -9.10
C VAL A 139 -6.03 -5.24 -9.35
N ARG A 140 -5.37 -4.73 -8.31
CA ARG A 140 -4.03 -4.16 -8.42
C ARG A 140 -3.00 -5.15 -8.92
N SER A 141 -3.03 -6.39 -8.45
CA SER A 141 -2.11 -7.43 -8.91
C SER A 141 -2.29 -7.75 -10.39
N PHE A 142 -3.49 -7.60 -10.93
CA PHE A 142 -3.81 -7.83 -12.35
C PHE A 142 -3.48 -6.64 -13.25
N VAL A 143 -3.72 -5.41 -12.77
CA VAL A 143 -3.40 -4.19 -13.53
C VAL A 143 -1.88 -4.00 -13.65
N GLY A 144 -1.13 -4.66 -12.76
CA GLY A 144 0.32 -4.58 -12.71
C GLY A 144 0.81 -3.47 -11.78
N ASN A 145 2.05 -3.62 -11.33
CA ASN A 145 2.71 -2.64 -10.45
C ASN A 145 3.27 -1.44 -11.22
N ASN A 146 2.60 -1.03 -12.31
CA ASN A 146 3.00 0.15 -13.03
C ASN A 146 2.69 1.40 -12.17
N SER A 147 3.71 2.19 -11.87
CA SER A 147 3.57 3.43 -11.08
C SER A 147 2.70 4.51 -11.75
N LYS A 148 2.32 4.27 -13.01
CA LYS A 148 1.52 5.18 -13.84
C LYS A 148 0.02 4.85 -13.84
N ASP A 149 -0.34 3.66 -13.38
CA ASP A 149 -1.72 3.17 -13.32
C ASP A 149 -2.25 3.32 -11.89
N PHE A 150 -3.53 3.67 -11.77
CA PHE A 150 -4.18 3.89 -10.48
C PHE A 150 -5.35 2.93 -10.33
N VAL A 151 -5.52 2.42 -9.11
CA VAL A 151 -6.65 1.56 -8.75
C VAL A 151 -7.23 2.09 -7.44
N THR A 152 -8.44 2.60 -7.48
CA THR A 152 -9.09 3.17 -6.30
C THR A 152 -10.52 2.67 -6.14
N ALA A 153 -10.94 2.39 -4.91
CA ALA A 153 -12.32 2.11 -4.58
C ALA A 153 -13.06 3.44 -4.36
N VAL A 154 -14.15 3.65 -5.08
CA VAL A 154 -14.98 4.84 -4.94
C VAL A 154 -16.04 4.63 -3.87
N ASP A 155 -16.64 3.47 -3.89
CA ASP A 155 -17.60 2.99 -2.90
C ASP A 155 -17.40 1.50 -2.63
N GLU A 156 -18.33 0.91 -1.89
CA GLU A 156 -18.24 -0.50 -1.50
C GLU A 156 -18.30 -1.48 -2.69
N ASN A 157 -18.86 -1.10 -3.83
CA ASN A 157 -19.12 -1.96 -4.98
C ASN A 157 -18.25 -1.63 -6.19
N ASN A 158 -17.73 -0.39 -6.26
CA ASN A 158 -17.11 0.14 -7.45
C ASN A 158 -15.62 0.40 -7.27
N ILE A 159 -14.82 -0.27 -8.08
CA ILE A 159 -13.38 -0.05 -8.20
C ILE A 159 -13.14 0.65 -9.54
N ILE A 160 -12.44 1.77 -9.51
CA ILE A 160 -12.02 2.48 -10.70
C ILE A 160 -10.55 2.16 -10.97
N ILE A 161 -10.28 1.83 -12.23
CA ILE A 161 -8.95 1.62 -12.77
C ILE A 161 -8.68 2.74 -13.76
N VAL A 162 -7.61 3.50 -13.53
CA VAL A 162 -7.14 4.53 -14.46
C VAL A 162 -5.82 4.08 -15.04
N LYS A 163 -5.80 3.83 -16.34
CA LYS A 163 -4.63 3.31 -17.04
C LYS A 163 -4.08 4.33 -18.03
N GLU A 164 -2.75 4.55 -17.99
CA GLU A 164 -2.06 5.34 -19.01
C GLU A 164 -2.02 4.57 -20.33
N VAL A 165 -2.38 5.24 -21.43
CA VAL A 165 -2.38 4.66 -22.79
C VAL A 165 -1.60 5.55 -23.73
N SER A 166 -0.87 4.94 -24.66
CA SER A 166 -0.22 5.68 -25.75
C SER A 166 -1.25 6.10 -26.80
N ASP A 167 -1.10 7.26 -27.42
CA ASP A 167 -2.03 7.83 -28.39
C ASP A 167 -2.32 6.91 -29.61
N PHE A 168 -1.47 5.92 -29.86
CA PHE A 168 -1.61 4.97 -30.96
C PHE A 168 -2.43 3.70 -30.64
N GLU A 169 -2.75 3.44 -29.38
CA GLU A 169 -3.27 2.14 -28.95
C GLU A 169 -4.65 2.19 -28.26
N THR A 170 -5.29 3.35 -28.25
CA THR A 170 -6.42 3.71 -27.39
C THR A 170 -7.60 2.73 -27.39
N ASN A 171 -7.93 2.08 -28.50
CA ASN A 171 -9.14 1.24 -28.59
C ASN A 171 -8.86 -0.26 -28.49
N LYS A 172 -7.73 -0.75 -28.98
CA LYS A 172 -7.43 -2.19 -29.00
C LYS A 172 -6.82 -2.72 -27.70
N GLU A 173 -5.99 -1.95 -27.03
CA GLU A 173 -5.38 -2.36 -25.76
C GLU A 173 -6.31 -2.20 -24.56
N SER A 174 -7.16 -1.17 -24.55
CA SER A 174 -8.19 -1.03 -23.52
C SER A 174 -9.20 -2.19 -23.57
N ASP A 175 -9.67 -2.57 -24.77
CA ASP A 175 -10.53 -3.73 -24.98
C ASP A 175 -9.85 -5.04 -24.58
N LYS A 176 -8.56 -5.19 -24.87
CA LYS A 176 -7.78 -6.38 -24.50
C LYS A 176 -7.53 -6.45 -23.00
N SER A 177 -7.25 -5.31 -22.38
CA SER A 177 -7.09 -5.21 -20.91
C SER A 177 -8.40 -5.49 -20.17
N ALA A 178 -9.52 -4.94 -20.65
CA ALA A 178 -10.84 -5.21 -20.10
C ALA A 178 -11.24 -6.70 -20.28
N LYS A 179 -10.99 -7.30 -21.45
CA LYS A 179 -11.24 -8.72 -21.70
C LYS A 179 -10.35 -9.63 -20.87
N ASN A 180 -9.09 -9.27 -20.65
CA ASN A 180 -8.18 -10.03 -19.78
C ASN A 180 -8.64 -9.98 -18.32
N LEU A 181 -9.06 -8.81 -17.82
CA LEU A 181 -9.62 -8.65 -16.48
C LEU A 181 -10.89 -9.50 -16.29
N ILE A 182 -11.78 -9.53 -17.30
CA ILE A 182 -12.99 -10.35 -17.29
C ILE A 182 -12.66 -11.85 -17.35
N ALA A 183 -11.68 -12.25 -18.15
CA ALA A 183 -11.32 -13.67 -18.32
C ALA A 183 -10.60 -14.24 -17.08
N GLN A 184 -9.78 -13.46 -16.44
CA GLN A 184 -9.06 -13.85 -15.22
C GLN A 184 -9.99 -13.96 -14.01
N ARG A 185 -11.02 -13.11 -13.94
CA ARG A 185 -12.12 -13.17 -13.00
C ARG A 185 -12.78 -14.55 -12.92
N GLN A 186 -13.01 -15.18 -14.06
CA GLN A 186 -13.67 -16.51 -14.11
C GLN A 186 -12.83 -17.61 -13.45
N LYS A 187 -11.50 -17.41 -13.35
CA LYS A 187 -10.59 -18.37 -12.70
C LYS A 187 -10.54 -18.20 -11.17
N ASP A 188 -10.75 -16.99 -10.66
CA ASP A 188 -10.55 -16.68 -9.23
C ASP A 188 -11.85 -16.56 -8.42
N GLY A 189 -12.98 -16.99 -9.00
CA GLY A 189 -14.24 -17.14 -8.27
C GLY A 189 -15.00 -15.84 -7.97
N LEU A 190 -14.59 -14.70 -8.53
CA LEU A 190 -15.31 -13.44 -8.44
C LEU A 190 -16.57 -13.52 -9.32
N LYS A 191 -17.73 -13.78 -8.73
CA LYS A 191 -19.03 -13.79 -9.41
C LYS A 191 -19.55 -12.35 -9.54
N ASN A 192 -20.09 -12.01 -10.72
CA ASN A 192 -20.77 -10.73 -10.99
C ASN A 192 -19.92 -9.45 -10.99
N VAL A 193 -18.93 -9.34 -11.86
CA VAL A 193 -18.19 -8.09 -12.13
C VAL A 193 -18.59 -7.55 -13.51
N ARG A 194 -18.87 -6.31 -13.67
CA ARG A 194 -19.07 -5.59 -14.93
C ARG A 194 -17.91 -4.63 -15.15
N VAL A 195 -17.42 -4.55 -16.39
CA VAL A 195 -16.44 -3.54 -16.79
C VAL A 195 -17.09 -2.69 -17.87
N SER A 196 -17.17 -1.41 -17.66
CA SER A 196 -17.69 -0.43 -18.61
C SER A 196 -16.63 0.66 -18.86
#